data_25ec13cd9a7f761e7906a8f9098c7154
#
_entry.id   25ec13cd9a7f761e7906a8f9098c7154
#
_cell.length_a   1.000
_cell.length_b   1.000
_cell.length_c   1.000
_cell.angle_alpha   90.00
_cell.angle_beta   90.00
_cell.angle_gamma   90.00
#
_symmetry.space_group_name_H-M   'P 1'
#
loop_
_entity.id
_entity.type
_entity.pdbx_description
1 polymer ?
#
loop_
_entity_poly.entity_id
_entity_poly.type
_entity_poly.pdbx_seq_one_letter_code
_entity_poly.pdbx_strand_id
1 'polypeptide(L)'
;MKIALFIAAFIGVASLLAQDAALPAPPDTVGVPYYLDSAASQLKKLPTEPYKKHDPVPGVITVTQTVNIKGSASAFRVPAENKIVFVYDATTMPRLYKFTVNGSNRKFSYGKVSVRGSTPIEGLPISVSRYKDTAYQISADQPLAPGEYAIVLADRIFTFGVDGK
;
A
#
# COMPACT_ATOMS: atom_id res chain seq x y z
N MET A 1 40.86 -59.62 24.81
CA MET A 1 39.49 -59.19 25.01
C MET A 1 39.44 -57.65 24.83
N LYS A 2 39.02 -57.15 23.65
CA LYS A 2 38.96 -55.69 23.35
C LYS A 2 37.51 -55.28 23.39
N ILE A 3 37.14 -54.46 24.34
CA ILE A 3 35.80 -53.89 24.47
C ILE A 3 35.79 -52.61 23.62
N ALA A 4 34.96 -52.61 22.57
CA ALA A 4 34.70 -51.41 21.77
C ALA A 4 33.56 -50.65 22.40
N LEU A 5 33.81 -49.40 22.78
CA LEU A 5 32.86 -48.46 23.34
C LEU A 5 32.19 -47.70 22.17
N PHE A 6 30.89 -47.98 21.90
CA PHE A 6 30.10 -47.23 20.92
C PHE A 6 29.53 -45.98 21.59
N ILE A 7 29.99 -44.80 21.19
CA ILE A 7 29.39 -43.54 21.56
C ILE A 7 28.32 -43.21 20.52
N ALA A 8 27.05 -43.30 20.90
CA ALA A 8 25.94 -42.87 20.08
C ALA A 8 25.79 -41.33 20.22
N ALA A 9 26.14 -40.59 19.17
CA ALA A 9 25.89 -39.16 19.09
C ALA A 9 24.40 -38.92 18.82
N PHE A 10 23.68 -38.43 19.81
CA PHE A 10 22.32 -37.90 19.64
C PHE A 10 22.40 -36.56 18.95
N ILE A 11 22.10 -36.53 17.66
CA ILE A 11 21.90 -35.26 16.91
C ILE A 11 20.47 -34.80 17.23
N GLY A 12 20.35 -33.86 18.16
CA GLY A 12 19.11 -33.19 18.46
C GLY A 12 18.70 -32.31 17.28
N VAL A 13 17.72 -32.75 16.53
CA VAL A 13 17.04 -31.93 15.52
C VAL A 13 16.22 -30.90 16.27
N ALA A 14 16.78 -29.70 16.43
CA ALA A 14 16.02 -28.53 16.87
C ALA A 14 15.02 -28.21 15.76
N SER A 15 13.78 -28.65 15.91
CA SER A 15 12.66 -28.18 15.10
C SER A 15 12.49 -26.70 15.35
N LEU A 16 13.00 -25.84 14.43
CA LEU A 16 12.56 -24.47 14.34
C LEU A 16 11.06 -24.51 14.01
N LEU A 17 10.24 -24.46 15.05
CA LEU A 17 8.84 -24.07 14.92
C LEU A 17 8.88 -22.63 14.40
N ALA A 18 8.71 -22.45 13.08
CA ALA A 18 8.35 -21.17 12.51
C ALA A 18 7.07 -20.75 13.26
N GLN A 19 7.22 -19.83 14.19
CA GLN A 19 6.12 -19.18 14.88
C GLN A 19 5.34 -18.47 13.77
N ASP A 20 4.21 -19.06 13.39
CA ASP A 20 3.25 -18.44 12.49
C ASP A 20 2.79 -17.17 13.23
N ALA A 21 3.46 -16.04 12.92
CA ALA A 21 3.18 -14.78 13.57
C ALA A 21 1.72 -14.45 13.33
N ALA A 22 0.90 -14.56 14.37
CA ALA A 22 -0.52 -14.36 14.26
C ALA A 22 -0.78 -12.98 13.65
N LEU A 23 -1.44 -12.95 12.49
CA LEU A 23 -1.77 -11.69 11.81
C LEU A 23 -2.52 -10.77 12.78
N PRO A 24 -2.25 -9.45 12.78
CA PRO A 24 -2.96 -8.47 13.59
C PRO A 24 -4.48 -8.56 13.44
N ALA A 25 -5.22 -8.09 14.45
CA ALA A 25 -6.67 -7.94 14.34
C ALA A 25 -7.04 -7.02 13.16
N PRO A 26 -8.21 -7.21 12.52
CA PRO A 26 -8.67 -6.30 11.46
C PRO A 26 -8.73 -4.84 11.93
N PRO A 27 -8.64 -3.86 10.99
CA PRO A 27 -8.84 -2.46 11.32
C PRO A 27 -10.20 -2.20 11.99
N ASP A 28 -10.21 -1.36 12.99
CA ASP A 28 -11.42 -0.90 13.69
C ASP A 28 -12.12 0.28 12.98
N THR A 29 -11.46 0.90 12.00
CA THR A 29 -11.97 2.06 11.27
C THR A 29 -12.27 1.72 9.81
N VAL A 30 -13.57 1.66 9.50
CA VAL A 30 -14.05 1.42 8.13
C VAL A 30 -13.60 2.51 7.15
N GLY A 31 -13.20 2.12 5.95
CA GLY A 31 -12.80 3.05 4.87
C GLY A 31 -11.46 3.73 5.08
N VAL A 32 -10.59 3.18 5.93
CA VAL A 32 -9.22 3.65 6.13
C VAL A 32 -8.25 2.50 5.86
N PRO A 33 -7.26 2.68 4.98
CA PRO A 33 -6.19 1.71 4.79
C PRO A 33 -5.13 1.81 5.88
N TYR A 34 -4.61 0.65 6.27
CA TYR A 34 -3.55 0.48 7.25
C TYR A 34 -2.38 -0.26 6.60
N TYR A 35 -1.18 0.22 6.77
CA TYR A 35 0.02 -0.52 6.40
C TYR A 35 0.23 -1.69 7.36
N LEU A 36 0.42 -2.88 6.80
CA LEU A 36 0.78 -4.08 7.56
C LEU A 36 2.30 -4.13 7.74
N ASP A 37 2.76 -3.70 8.90
CA ASP A 37 4.14 -3.89 9.32
C ASP A 37 4.33 -5.35 9.77
N SER A 38 4.79 -6.18 8.85
CA SER A 38 4.96 -7.62 9.10
C SER A 38 6.02 -7.91 10.15
N ALA A 39 7.06 -7.06 10.25
CA ALA A 39 8.13 -7.23 11.21
C ALA A 39 7.67 -6.97 12.65
N ALA A 40 6.80 -5.97 12.83
CA ALA A 40 6.24 -5.62 14.13
C ALA A 40 4.90 -6.32 14.42
N SER A 41 4.33 -7.07 13.47
CA SER A 41 2.98 -7.64 13.54
C SER A 41 1.92 -6.59 13.92
N GLN A 42 1.98 -5.43 13.29
CA GLN A 42 1.12 -4.29 13.60
C GLN A 42 0.48 -3.67 12.35
N LEU A 43 -0.70 -3.10 12.55
CA LEU A 43 -1.36 -2.25 11.56
C LEU A 43 -1.12 -0.78 11.88
N LYS A 44 -0.54 -0.03 10.93
CA LYS A 44 -0.28 1.40 11.05
C LYS A 44 -1.21 2.18 10.13
N LYS A 45 -2.05 3.00 10.71
CA LYS A 45 -3.06 3.80 9.98
C LYS A 45 -2.40 4.77 9.02
N LEU A 46 -2.88 4.80 7.76
CA LEU A 46 -2.43 5.78 6.79
C LEU A 46 -3.10 7.15 7.06
N PRO A 47 -2.32 8.23 6.97
CA PRO A 47 -2.86 9.58 7.08
C PRO A 47 -3.58 10.00 5.79
N THR A 48 -4.51 10.94 5.94
CA THR A 48 -5.00 11.76 4.85
C THR A 48 -4.27 13.09 4.86
N GLU A 49 -4.01 13.65 3.68
CA GLU A 49 -3.44 14.98 3.55
C GLU A 49 -4.41 15.90 2.80
N PRO A 50 -4.41 17.21 3.11
CA PRO A 50 -5.19 18.19 2.34
C PRO A 50 -4.74 18.19 0.88
N TYR A 51 -5.71 18.14 -0.01
CA TYR A 51 -5.44 18.11 -1.46
C TYR A 51 -6.33 19.09 -2.21
N LYS A 52 -5.90 19.45 -3.42
CA LYS A 52 -6.69 20.19 -4.39
C LYS A 52 -6.96 19.31 -5.61
N LYS A 53 -8.23 19.19 -5.97
CA LYS A 53 -8.62 18.64 -7.27
C LYS A 53 -8.57 19.76 -8.30
N HIS A 54 -8.03 19.44 -9.47
CA HIS A 54 -8.11 20.29 -10.63
C HIS A 54 -9.17 19.70 -11.55
N ASP A 55 -10.33 20.32 -11.57
CA ASP A 55 -11.44 19.94 -12.43
C ASP A 55 -11.36 20.70 -13.76
N PRO A 56 -11.87 20.10 -14.84
CA PRO A 56 -11.83 20.71 -16.16
C PRO A 56 -12.60 22.04 -16.20
N VAL A 57 -12.01 23.01 -16.89
CA VAL A 57 -12.71 24.26 -17.22
C VAL A 57 -13.62 24.00 -18.42
N PRO A 58 -14.90 24.43 -18.37
CA PRO A 58 -15.81 24.29 -19.51
C PRO A 58 -15.22 24.93 -20.78
N GLY A 59 -15.36 24.24 -21.93
CA GLY A 59 -14.90 24.73 -23.23
C GLY A 59 -13.55 24.20 -23.71
N VAL A 60 -12.84 23.40 -22.89
CA VAL A 60 -11.59 22.74 -23.31
C VAL A 60 -11.88 21.36 -23.91
N ILE A 61 -11.22 21.04 -25.02
CA ILE A 61 -11.51 19.81 -25.79
C ILE A 61 -11.17 18.53 -25.01
N THR A 62 -10.12 18.55 -24.21
CA THR A 62 -9.73 17.45 -23.30
C THR A 62 -8.94 18.00 -22.13
N VAL A 63 -9.30 17.65 -20.91
CA VAL A 63 -8.60 18.04 -19.69
C VAL A 63 -8.30 16.82 -18.84
N THR A 64 -7.09 16.76 -18.34
CA THR A 64 -6.67 15.73 -17.38
C THR A 64 -7.05 16.17 -15.96
N GLN A 65 -7.83 15.33 -15.29
CA GLN A 65 -8.17 15.52 -13.88
C GLN A 65 -6.98 15.13 -13.01
N THR A 66 -6.56 16.02 -12.14
CA THR A 66 -5.39 15.80 -11.28
C THR A 66 -5.69 16.12 -9.82
N VAL A 67 -4.98 15.41 -8.96
CA VAL A 67 -4.88 15.72 -7.54
C VAL A 67 -3.52 16.33 -7.28
N ASN A 68 -3.50 17.44 -6.54
CA ASN A 68 -2.29 18.11 -6.10
C ASN A 68 -2.25 18.17 -4.57
N ILE A 69 -1.11 17.79 -4.00
CA ILE A 69 -0.81 17.82 -2.57
C ILE A 69 0.44 18.65 -2.35
N LYS A 70 0.40 19.55 -1.37
CA LYS A 70 1.58 20.32 -0.97
C LYS A 70 2.60 19.41 -0.26
N GLY A 71 3.87 19.71 -0.42
CA GLY A 71 4.97 18.93 0.11
C GLY A 71 5.53 17.96 -0.92
N SER A 72 6.85 17.81 -0.92
CA SER A 72 7.57 16.88 -1.82
C SER A 72 7.53 15.43 -1.34
N ALA A 73 7.19 15.19 -0.06
CA ALA A 73 7.16 13.88 0.54
C ALA A 73 5.97 13.71 1.50
N SER A 74 5.48 12.49 1.62
CA SER A 74 4.53 12.10 2.65
C SER A 74 5.24 11.95 4.00
N ALA A 75 4.57 12.34 5.07
CA ALA A 75 5.06 12.12 6.43
C ALA A 75 5.04 10.64 6.83
N PHE A 76 4.17 9.85 6.23
CA PHE A 76 4.10 8.42 6.46
C PHE A 76 5.02 7.68 5.50
N ARG A 77 6.02 6.99 6.06
CA ARG A 77 7.03 6.25 5.29
C ARG A 77 6.92 4.77 5.54
N VAL A 78 7.13 3.99 4.50
CA VAL A 78 7.27 2.53 4.56
C VAL A 78 8.62 2.11 3.97
N PRO A 79 9.26 1.09 4.50
CA PRO A 79 10.51 0.59 3.95
C PRO A 79 10.28 0.01 2.55
N ALA A 80 11.33 0.01 1.73
CA ALA A 80 11.31 -0.67 0.44
C ALA A 80 11.33 -2.18 0.66
N GLU A 81 10.19 -2.82 0.43
CA GLU A 81 9.98 -4.26 0.54
C GLU A 81 9.56 -4.84 -0.81
N ASN A 82 9.78 -6.15 -0.99
CA ASN A 82 9.33 -6.85 -2.19
C ASN A 82 7.79 -6.81 -2.32
N LYS A 83 7.08 -6.77 -1.18
CA LYS A 83 5.63 -6.72 -1.14
C LYS A 83 5.18 -5.83 0.04
N ILE A 84 4.67 -4.66 -0.28
CA ILE A 84 4.03 -3.76 0.68
C ILE A 84 2.54 -4.08 0.71
N VAL A 85 2.01 -4.38 1.89
CA VAL A 85 0.62 -4.79 2.09
C VAL A 85 -0.12 -3.73 2.89
N PHE A 86 -1.32 -3.39 2.42
CA PHE A 86 -2.26 -2.56 3.17
C PHE A 86 -3.53 -3.34 3.46
N VAL A 87 -4.09 -3.14 4.63
CA VAL A 87 -5.35 -3.75 5.09
C VAL A 87 -6.41 -2.67 5.21
N TYR A 88 -7.61 -2.94 4.75
CA TYR A 88 -8.72 -2.02 4.82
C TYR A 88 -10.04 -2.76 5.01
N ASP A 89 -11.03 -2.08 5.58
CA ASP A 89 -12.41 -2.54 5.66
C ASP A 89 -13.30 -1.54 4.90
N ALA A 90 -13.70 -1.88 3.70
CA ALA A 90 -14.64 -1.11 2.88
C ALA A 90 -15.18 -1.96 1.73
N THR A 91 -16.38 -1.59 1.26
CA THR A 91 -17.01 -2.20 0.08
C THR A 91 -16.48 -1.65 -1.24
N THR A 92 -15.81 -0.50 -1.22
CA THR A 92 -15.28 0.18 -2.40
C THR A 92 -13.88 -0.33 -2.71
N MET A 93 -13.64 -0.66 -3.98
CA MET A 93 -12.31 -1.05 -4.46
C MET A 93 -11.33 0.13 -4.38
N PRO A 94 -10.18 -0.03 -3.72
CA PRO A 94 -9.13 0.98 -3.69
C PRO A 94 -8.43 1.08 -5.05
N ARG A 95 -7.79 2.23 -5.28
CA ARG A 95 -6.88 2.45 -6.41
C ARG A 95 -5.56 2.98 -5.90
N LEU A 96 -4.48 2.47 -6.45
CA LEU A 96 -3.12 2.88 -6.09
C LEU A 96 -2.53 3.77 -7.20
N TYR A 97 -2.01 4.93 -6.83
CA TYR A 97 -1.38 5.86 -7.77
C TYR A 97 0.03 6.20 -7.31
N LYS A 98 0.91 6.44 -8.28
CA LYS A 98 2.23 7.02 -8.03
C LYS A 98 2.17 8.52 -8.26
N PHE A 99 2.73 9.30 -7.34
CA PHE A 99 2.88 10.73 -7.54
C PHE A 99 4.05 11.06 -8.46
N THR A 100 3.86 12.10 -9.26
CA THR A 100 4.96 12.88 -9.83
C THR A 100 5.27 14.00 -8.85
N VAL A 101 6.51 14.07 -8.39
CA VAL A 101 7.00 15.15 -7.51
C VAL A 101 7.58 16.26 -8.39
N ASN A 102 7.12 17.49 -8.17
CA ASN A 102 7.62 18.68 -8.87
C ASN A 102 7.80 19.81 -7.84
N GLY A 103 9.05 20.07 -7.51
CA GLY A 103 9.40 21.02 -6.45
C GLY A 103 8.73 20.65 -5.12
N SER A 104 7.95 21.55 -4.58
CA SER A 104 7.24 21.39 -3.31
C SER A 104 5.83 20.78 -3.42
N ASN A 105 5.51 20.16 -4.55
CA ASN A 105 4.19 19.58 -4.77
C ASN A 105 4.30 18.15 -5.30
N ARG A 106 3.30 17.34 -4.94
CA ARG A 106 3.07 16.00 -5.47
C ARG A 106 1.76 16.00 -6.23
N LYS A 107 1.73 15.40 -7.42
CA LYS A 107 0.51 15.28 -8.22
C LYS A 107 0.36 13.90 -8.84
N PHE A 108 -0.88 13.45 -9.00
CA PHE A 108 -1.22 12.32 -9.87
C PHE A 108 -2.47 12.62 -10.68
N SER A 109 -2.62 11.92 -11.80
CA SER A 109 -3.78 12.02 -12.69
C SER A 109 -4.69 10.83 -12.46
N TYR A 110 -6.02 11.06 -12.39
CA TYR A 110 -7.00 10.00 -12.13
C TYR A 110 -8.10 9.92 -13.20
N GLY A 111 -8.17 10.85 -14.11
CA GLY A 111 -9.17 10.86 -15.17
C GLY A 111 -8.83 11.83 -16.30
N LYS A 112 -9.49 11.64 -17.43
CA LYS A 112 -9.54 12.58 -18.56
C LYS A 112 -11.00 12.90 -18.86
N VAL A 113 -11.32 14.16 -18.99
CA VAL A 113 -12.65 14.64 -19.39
C VAL A 113 -12.55 15.25 -20.76
N SER A 114 -13.45 14.89 -21.65
CA SER A 114 -13.57 15.45 -22.99
C SER A 114 -15.04 15.76 -23.31
N VAL A 115 -15.29 16.41 -24.42
CA VAL A 115 -16.64 16.63 -24.94
C VAL A 115 -17.42 15.32 -25.21
N ARG A 116 -16.70 14.19 -25.29
CA ARG A 116 -17.28 12.86 -25.53
C ARG A 116 -17.52 12.07 -24.23
N GLY A 117 -17.16 12.63 -23.06
CA GLY A 117 -17.31 11.99 -21.77
C GLY A 117 -16.05 11.95 -20.94
N SER A 118 -16.13 11.24 -19.82
CA SER A 118 -15.01 11.05 -18.87
C SER A 118 -14.45 9.64 -19.00
N THR A 119 -13.12 9.55 -19.03
CA THR A 119 -12.39 8.28 -19.03
C THR A 119 -11.48 8.26 -17.78
N PRO A 120 -11.61 7.25 -16.91
CA PRO A 120 -10.70 7.11 -15.77
C PRO A 120 -9.28 6.81 -16.26
N ILE A 121 -8.29 7.32 -15.55
CA ILE A 121 -6.91 6.86 -15.65
C ILE A 121 -6.73 5.79 -14.60
N GLU A 122 -6.37 4.60 -15.04
CA GLU A 122 -6.13 3.48 -14.14
C GLU A 122 -4.93 3.75 -13.25
N GLY A 123 -5.01 3.27 -12.01
CA GLY A 123 -3.89 3.27 -11.09
C GLY A 123 -2.86 2.18 -11.43
N LEU A 124 -1.90 2.02 -10.55
CA LEU A 124 -0.98 0.89 -10.61
C LEU A 124 -1.77 -0.43 -10.41
N PRO A 125 -1.39 -1.51 -11.10
CA PRO A 125 -2.00 -2.82 -10.89
C PRO A 125 -1.86 -3.28 -9.43
N ILE A 126 -2.96 -3.76 -8.87
CA ILE A 126 -3.03 -4.24 -7.48
C ILE A 126 -3.77 -5.57 -7.40
N SER A 127 -3.31 -6.42 -6.51
CA SER A 127 -4.02 -7.62 -6.08
C SER A 127 -4.80 -7.34 -4.81
N VAL A 128 -6.03 -7.82 -4.77
CA VAL A 128 -6.92 -7.74 -3.60
C VAL A 128 -7.27 -9.14 -3.14
N SER A 129 -7.15 -9.40 -1.85
CA SER A 129 -7.55 -10.68 -1.25
C SER A 129 -8.16 -10.45 0.13
N ARG A 130 -8.86 -11.45 0.64
CA ARG A 130 -9.42 -11.37 1.99
C ARG A 130 -8.29 -11.41 3.03
N TYR A 131 -8.38 -10.55 4.04
CA TYR A 131 -7.46 -10.52 5.17
C TYR A 131 -8.01 -11.35 6.34
N LYS A 132 -9.06 -10.85 6.99
CA LYS A 132 -9.82 -11.50 8.05
C LYS A 132 -11.24 -10.93 8.05
N ASP A 133 -12.22 -11.74 8.41
CA ASP A 133 -13.63 -11.34 8.55
C ASP A 133 -14.11 -10.47 7.38
N THR A 134 -14.38 -9.19 7.63
CA THR A 134 -14.83 -8.21 6.64
C THR A 134 -13.70 -7.45 5.98
N ALA A 135 -12.46 -7.59 6.49
CA ALA A 135 -11.31 -6.84 6.00
C ALA A 135 -10.65 -7.50 4.78
N TYR A 136 -10.09 -6.66 3.92
CA TYR A 136 -9.34 -7.03 2.72
C TYR A 136 -7.91 -6.51 2.82
N GLN A 137 -7.02 -7.16 2.12
CA GLN A 137 -5.66 -6.67 1.91
C GLN A 137 -5.42 -6.38 0.45
N ILE A 138 -4.63 -5.34 0.21
CA ILE A 138 -4.14 -4.97 -1.12
C ILE A 138 -2.63 -4.94 -1.13
N SER A 139 -2.07 -5.29 -2.27
CA SER A 139 -0.64 -5.07 -2.57
C SER A 139 -0.50 -4.70 -4.04
N ALA A 140 0.54 -3.95 -4.38
CA ALA A 140 0.90 -3.78 -5.78
C ALA A 140 1.33 -5.12 -6.38
N ASP A 141 1.00 -5.36 -7.66
CA ASP A 141 1.39 -6.60 -8.37
C ASP A 141 2.89 -6.66 -8.64
N GLN A 142 3.55 -5.51 -8.63
CA GLN A 142 5.00 -5.37 -8.75
C GLN A 142 5.56 -4.63 -7.52
N PRO A 143 6.82 -4.90 -7.11
CA PRO A 143 7.45 -4.15 -6.03
C PRO A 143 7.42 -2.64 -6.31
N LEU A 144 7.02 -1.86 -5.31
CA LEU A 144 6.99 -0.42 -5.43
C LEU A 144 8.42 0.14 -5.37
N ALA A 145 8.81 0.88 -6.39
CA ALA A 145 10.08 1.62 -6.39
C ALA A 145 10.03 2.75 -5.33
N PRO A 146 11.17 3.23 -4.86
CA PRO A 146 11.22 4.43 -4.02
C PRO A 146 10.45 5.59 -4.65
N GLY A 147 9.67 6.29 -3.83
CA GLY A 147 8.82 7.38 -4.31
C GLY A 147 7.59 7.62 -3.45
N GLU A 148 6.71 8.47 -3.95
CA GLU A 148 5.50 8.92 -3.28
C GLU A 148 4.28 8.28 -3.92
N TYR A 149 3.32 7.85 -3.09
CA TYR A 149 2.16 7.08 -3.52
C TYR A 149 0.88 7.53 -2.82
N ALA A 150 -0.26 7.24 -3.46
CA ALA A 150 -1.58 7.47 -2.89
C ALA A 150 -2.46 6.22 -3.05
N ILE A 151 -3.20 5.87 -2.01
CA ILE A 151 -4.35 4.98 -2.07
C ILE A 151 -5.60 5.86 -2.11
N VAL A 152 -6.38 5.73 -3.16
CA VAL A 152 -7.70 6.37 -3.28
C VAL A 152 -8.76 5.33 -2.94
N LEU A 153 -9.54 5.60 -1.91
CA LEU A 153 -10.62 4.75 -1.45
C LEU A 153 -11.89 5.59 -1.33
N ALA A 154 -12.87 5.30 -2.16
CA ALA A 154 -14.02 6.17 -2.40
C ALA A 154 -13.56 7.57 -2.88
N ASP A 155 -13.83 8.61 -2.10
CA ASP A 155 -13.44 10.00 -2.36
C ASP A 155 -12.27 10.50 -1.49
N ARG A 156 -11.69 9.59 -0.68
CA ARG A 156 -10.59 9.89 0.25
C ARG A 156 -9.25 9.48 -0.34
N ILE A 157 -8.23 10.29 -0.04
CA ILE A 157 -6.87 10.09 -0.51
C ILE A 157 -5.95 9.91 0.69
N PHE A 158 -5.28 8.77 0.72
CA PHE A 158 -4.31 8.39 1.75
C PHE A 158 -2.93 8.33 1.12
N THR A 159 -1.94 8.90 1.77
CA THR A 159 -0.62 9.08 1.19
C THR A 159 0.45 8.34 1.97
N PHE A 160 1.44 7.85 1.26
CA PHE A 160 2.64 7.25 1.84
C PHE A 160 3.83 7.39 0.89
N GLY A 161 5.01 7.34 1.46
CA GLY A 161 6.23 7.25 0.70
C GLY A 161 6.91 5.91 0.90
N VAL A 162 7.58 5.43 -0.14
CA VAL A 162 8.45 4.25 -0.10
C VAL A 162 9.89 4.74 -0.08
N ASP A 163 10.64 4.32 0.94
CA ASP A 163 12.04 4.70 1.10
C ASP A 163 12.94 3.96 0.10
N GLY A 164 14.07 4.58 -0.25
CA GLY A 164 15.15 3.88 -0.94
C GLY A 164 15.84 2.87 -0.01
N LYS A 165 16.45 1.85 -0.62
CA LYS A 165 17.35 0.92 0.09
C LYS A 165 18.67 1.58 0.36
#